data_2fa27d0fc8f646295ed8bd6309c9d64d
#
_entry.id   2fa27d0fc8f646295ed8bd6309c9d64d
#
_cell.length_a   1.000
_cell.length_b   1.000
_cell.length_c   1.000
_cell.angle_alpha   90.00
_cell.angle_beta   90.00
_cell.angle_gamma   90.00
#
_symmetry.space_group_name_H-M   'P 1'
#
loop_
_entity.id
_entity.type
_entity.pdbx_description
1 polymer ?
#
loop_
_entity_poly.entity_id
_entity_poly.type
_entity_poly.pdbx_seq_one_letter_code
_entity_poly.pdbx_strand_id
1 'polypeptide(L)'
;EEELAGAGNYRITDDAYKFSPIYFKGKGEGNFMTVDGANGENMTVWSQKISVKKNTTYFFSCWTSTLNVKTGPPAVLQFSINGKLLDVPFKCPKKLNKWEQFFVLWNSEGTEEIEIRIVSQNPDWDGNDFGLDRIKFYECQEVKLKIVEDKPVVLRNVLFDTNSAVILESSFSELNELVGYLKRNKDKKIDISGHTDNVGSDAANQKLSDARAKSVMSYLVTNGIEETRMTAIGFGEEKPVDSNDTFEGRQKNRRVEFIIVK
;
A
#
# COMPACT_ATOMS: atom_id res chain seq x y z
N GLU A 1 10.90 -5.26 -27.44
CA GLU A 1 10.30 -3.91 -27.50
C GLU A 1 9.00 -4.05 -28.27
N GLU A 2 7.87 -4.23 -27.60
CA GLU A 2 6.54 -4.18 -28.23
C GLU A 2 5.98 -2.79 -28.00
N GLU A 3 5.87 -2.00 -29.06
CA GLU A 3 5.06 -0.79 -29.10
C GLU A 3 3.59 -1.20 -29.15
N LEU A 4 2.82 -0.90 -28.11
CA LEU A 4 1.36 -0.96 -28.19
C LEU A 4 0.88 0.24 -29.03
N ALA A 5 0.36 -0.05 -30.22
CA ALA A 5 -0.28 0.94 -31.06
C ALA A 5 -1.63 1.35 -30.46
N GLY A 6 -1.75 2.61 -30.05
CA GLY A 6 -2.99 3.25 -29.63
C GLY A 6 -2.97 3.79 -28.23
N ALA A 7 -3.18 5.10 -28.11
CA ALA A 7 -3.39 5.89 -26.91
C ALA A 7 -2.39 5.69 -25.77
N GLY A 8 -1.40 6.57 -25.75
CA GLY A 8 -0.33 6.61 -24.76
C GLY A 8 0.81 5.66 -25.12
N ASN A 9 1.89 6.18 -25.67
CA ASN A 9 3.10 5.40 -25.86
C ASN A 9 3.64 4.94 -24.52
N TYR A 10 4.10 3.70 -24.41
CA TYR A 10 4.82 3.25 -23.24
C TYR A 10 6.16 2.61 -23.61
N ARG A 11 7.05 2.59 -22.62
CA ARG A 11 8.36 1.93 -22.74
C ARG A 11 8.75 1.29 -21.41
N ILE A 12 9.38 0.14 -21.48
CA ILE A 12 10.03 -0.47 -20.32
C ILE A 12 11.47 0.07 -20.26
N THR A 13 11.86 0.68 -19.16
CA THR A 13 13.16 1.31 -18.98
C THR A 13 13.60 1.32 -17.54
N ASP A 14 14.91 1.45 -17.31
CA ASP A 14 15.54 1.69 -15.99
C ASP A 14 15.73 3.19 -15.70
N ASP A 15 15.50 4.07 -16.69
CA ASP A 15 15.63 5.51 -16.58
C ASP A 15 14.63 6.21 -17.51
N ALA A 16 13.68 6.95 -16.94
CA ALA A 16 12.65 7.67 -17.69
C ALA A 16 13.21 8.68 -18.67
N TYR A 17 14.37 9.28 -18.37
CA TYR A 17 15.03 10.24 -19.28
C TYR A 17 15.42 9.61 -20.63
N LYS A 18 15.66 8.30 -20.68
CA LYS A 18 15.91 7.57 -21.92
C LYS A 18 14.69 7.51 -22.84
N PHE A 19 13.48 7.63 -22.27
CA PHE A 19 12.24 7.67 -23.01
C PHE A 19 11.95 9.08 -23.55
N SER A 20 12.07 10.11 -22.72
CA SER A 20 11.91 11.51 -23.11
C SER A 20 12.79 12.44 -22.29
N PRO A 21 13.47 13.42 -22.93
CA PRO A 21 14.31 14.41 -22.22
C PRO A 21 13.55 15.34 -21.28
N ILE A 22 12.22 15.40 -21.38
CA ILE A 22 11.38 16.18 -20.46
C ILE A 22 11.12 15.46 -19.15
N TYR A 23 11.46 14.16 -19.07
CA TYR A 23 11.32 13.39 -17.84
C TYR A 23 12.55 13.58 -16.94
N PHE A 24 12.36 13.41 -15.64
CA PHE A 24 13.49 13.46 -14.73
C PHE A 24 14.42 12.25 -14.94
N LYS A 25 15.69 12.41 -14.61
CA LYS A 25 16.62 11.29 -14.50
C LYS A 25 16.31 10.52 -13.22
N GLY A 26 15.40 9.56 -13.30
CA GLY A 26 14.97 8.75 -12.18
C GLY A 26 15.32 7.31 -12.41
N LYS A 27 15.95 6.68 -11.42
CA LYS A 27 16.14 5.24 -11.38
C LYS A 27 15.08 4.64 -10.47
N GLY A 28 14.26 3.75 -11.02
CA GLY A 28 13.58 2.75 -10.22
C GLY A 28 14.59 1.67 -9.79
N GLU A 29 14.20 0.77 -8.90
CA GLU A 29 14.94 -0.45 -8.64
C GLU A 29 14.69 -1.44 -9.80
N GLY A 30 15.42 -1.30 -10.90
CA GLY A 30 15.25 -2.09 -12.12
C GLY A 30 14.41 -1.39 -13.19
N ASN A 31 13.85 -2.19 -14.10
CA ASN A 31 13.02 -1.69 -15.19
C ASN A 31 11.59 -1.40 -14.73
N PHE A 32 11.04 -0.28 -15.20
CA PHE A 32 9.64 0.10 -14.99
C PHE A 32 9.01 0.56 -16.30
N MET A 33 7.69 0.58 -16.36
CA MET A 33 6.95 1.07 -17.53
C MET A 33 6.79 2.59 -17.41
N THR A 34 7.25 3.31 -18.42
CA THR A 34 6.94 4.73 -18.62
C THR A 34 5.72 4.84 -19.50
N VAL A 35 4.77 5.68 -19.11
CA VAL A 35 3.53 5.94 -19.85
C VAL A 35 3.46 7.42 -20.19
N ASP A 36 3.38 7.72 -21.47
CA ASP A 36 3.20 9.07 -22.01
C ASP A 36 1.70 9.36 -22.10
N GLY A 37 1.21 10.19 -21.23
CA GLY A 37 -0.13 10.70 -21.08
C GLY A 37 -1.28 9.85 -21.63
N ALA A 38 -1.95 9.07 -20.80
CA ALA A 38 -3.13 8.32 -21.24
C ALA A 38 -4.31 9.27 -21.45
N ASN A 39 -4.87 9.28 -22.66
CA ASN A 39 -5.94 10.18 -23.09
C ASN A 39 -7.31 9.51 -22.97
N GLY A 40 -8.14 9.99 -22.07
CA GLY A 40 -9.52 9.57 -21.91
C GLY A 40 -9.83 8.74 -20.67
N GLU A 41 -11.06 8.87 -20.22
CA GLU A 41 -11.58 8.11 -19.07
C GLU A 41 -11.70 6.61 -19.41
N ASN A 42 -11.38 5.75 -18.44
CA ASN A 42 -11.42 4.28 -18.55
C ASN A 42 -10.48 3.67 -19.60
N MET A 43 -9.48 4.44 -20.07
CA MET A 43 -8.51 3.92 -20.99
C MET A 43 -7.57 2.92 -20.32
N THR A 44 -7.45 1.73 -20.89
CA THR A 44 -6.59 0.68 -20.32
C THR A 44 -5.12 1.05 -20.52
N VAL A 45 -4.43 1.20 -19.38
CA VAL A 45 -2.98 1.42 -19.32
C VAL A 45 -2.24 0.07 -19.31
N TRP A 46 -2.78 -0.86 -18.54
CA TRP A 46 -2.22 -2.21 -18.39
C TRP A 46 -3.33 -3.22 -18.13
N SER A 47 -3.21 -4.42 -18.67
CA SER A 47 -4.15 -5.51 -18.41
C SER A 47 -3.49 -6.88 -18.47
N GLN A 48 -4.10 -7.83 -17.73
CA GLN A 48 -3.72 -9.24 -17.76
C GLN A 48 -4.93 -10.11 -17.45
N LYS A 49 -5.06 -11.22 -18.20
CA LYS A 49 -6.01 -12.29 -17.87
C LYS A 49 -5.36 -13.30 -16.95
N ILE A 50 -6.06 -13.70 -15.90
CA ILE A 50 -5.57 -14.63 -14.90
C ILE A 50 -6.69 -15.53 -14.39
N SER A 51 -6.31 -16.73 -13.93
CA SER A 51 -7.22 -17.62 -13.21
C SER A 51 -7.16 -17.32 -11.71
N VAL A 52 -8.31 -17.43 -11.05
CA VAL A 52 -8.45 -17.16 -9.62
C VAL A 52 -9.26 -18.28 -8.95
N LYS A 53 -9.07 -18.47 -7.65
CA LYS A 53 -9.90 -19.38 -6.84
C LYS A 53 -11.20 -18.66 -6.47
N LYS A 54 -12.31 -19.39 -6.44
CA LYS A 54 -13.62 -18.87 -5.99
C LYS A 54 -13.58 -18.45 -4.51
N ASN A 55 -14.38 -17.46 -4.17
CA ASN A 55 -14.60 -16.99 -2.79
C ASN A 55 -13.28 -16.64 -2.07
N THR A 56 -12.30 -16.13 -2.81
CA THR A 56 -10.97 -15.84 -2.32
C THR A 56 -10.68 -14.36 -2.45
N THR A 57 -10.12 -13.76 -1.40
CA THR A 57 -9.70 -12.35 -1.42
C THR A 57 -8.32 -12.23 -2.04
N TYR A 58 -8.20 -11.29 -2.97
CA TYR A 58 -6.95 -10.97 -3.66
C TYR A 58 -6.53 -9.54 -3.35
N PHE A 59 -5.23 -9.34 -3.29
CA PHE A 59 -4.56 -8.05 -3.21
C PHE A 59 -4.07 -7.66 -4.59
N PHE A 60 -4.51 -6.52 -5.10
CA PHE A 60 -4.06 -5.95 -6.36
C PHE A 60 -3.37 -4.63 -6.10
N SER A 61 -2.11 -4.49 -6.49
CA SER A 61 -1.30 -3.29 -6.24
C SER A 61 -0.41 -2.91 -7.39
N CYS A 62 0.02 -1.65 -7.39
CA CYS A 62 1.09 -1.14 -8.22
C CYS A 62 1.83 0.00 -7.52
N TRP A 63 3.04 0.30 -7.98
CA TRP A 63 3.77 1.50 -7.63
C TRP A 63 3.70 2.48 -8.78
N THR A 64 3.51 3.76 -8.48
CA THR A 64 3.50 4.83 -9.49
C THR A 64 4.36 6.01 -9.09
N SER A 65 4.82 6.76 -10.08
CA SER A 65 5.57 8.00 -9.90
C SER A 65 5.24 8.96 -11.04
N THR A 66 5.13 10.25 -10.75
CA THR A 66 5.00 11.27 -11.80
C THR A 66 6.35 11.50 -12.47
N LEU A 67 6.37 11.51 -13.78
CA LEU A 67 7.59 11.63 -14.61
C LEU A 67 7.77 13.01 -15.22
N ASN A 68 6.70 13.71 -15.51
CA ASN A 68 6.77 14.99 -16.22
C ASN A 68 7.27 16.12 -15.30
N VAL A 69 8.31 16.81 -15.72
CA VAL A 69 8.88 17.97 -15.01
C VAL A 69 8.10 19.26 -15.26
N LYS A 70 7.20 19.29 -16.24
CA LYS A 70 6.31 20.41 -16.51
C LYS A 70 5.12 20.41 -15.54
N THR A 71 4.53 21.56 -15.35
CA THR A 71 3.39 21.78 -14.44
C THR A 71 2.09 21.24 -15.04
N GLY A 72 1.93 19.94 -15.07
CA GLY A 72 0.66 19.28 -15.40
C GLY A 72 0.02 18.65 -14.17
N PRO A 73 -1.28 18.28 -14.21
CA PRO A 73 -1.89 17.50 -13.15
C PRO A 73 -1.27 16.09 -13.11
N PRO A 74 -1.08 15.49 -11.93
CA PRO A 74 -0.62 14.11 -11.85
C PRO A 74 -1.64 13.17 -12.47
N ALA A 75 -1.17 12.06 -13.04
CA ALA A 75 -2.04 11.01 -13.57
C ALA A 75 -3.02 10.51 -12.49
N VAL A 76 -4.26 10.27 -12.92
CA VAL A 76 -5.32 9.67 -12.11
C VAL A 76 -5.58 8.28 -12.66
N LEU A 77 -5.37 7.25 -11.84
CA LEU A 77 -5.50 5.86 -12.22
C LEU A 77 -6.53 5.16 -11.35
N GLN A 78 -7.06 4.03 -11.84
CA GLN A 78 -7.97 3.19 -11.08
C GLN A 78 -7.79 1.72 -11.43
N PHE A 79 -7.95 0.84 -10.44
CA PHE A 79 -7.99 -0.58 -10.67
C PHE A 79 -9.34 -1.01 -11.22
N SER A 80 -9.32 -2.03 -12.09
CA SER A 80 -10.54 -2.61 -12.67
C SER A 80 -10.41 -4.12 -12.78
N ILE A 81 -11.52 -4.83 -12.58
CA ILE A 81 -11.64 -6.28 -12.83
C ILE A 81 -12.87 -6.54 -13.69
N ASN A 82 -12.67 -7.25 -14.80
CA ASN A 82 -13.71 -7.54 -15.79
C ASN A 82 -14.47 -6.27 -16.25
N GLY A 83 -13.75 -5.15 -16.38
CA GLY A 83 -14.32 -3.85 -16.76
C GLY A 83 -15.07 -3.10 -15.65
N LYS A 84 -15.25 -3.71 -14.47
CA LYS A 84 -15.81 -3.04 -13.29
C LYS A 84 -14.71 -2.30 -12.54
N LEU A 85 -14.87 -0.99 -12.34
CA LEU A 85 -13.95 -0.17 -11.56
C LEU A 85 -14.01 -0.55 -10.08
N LEU A 86 -12.85 -0.62 -9.45
CA LEU A 86 -12.69 -0.96 -8.03
C LEU A 86 -12.31 0.28 -7.24
N ASP A 87 -12.95 0.45 -6.06
CA ASP A 87 -12.65 1.54 -5.13
C ASP A 87 -12.69 2.93 -5.80
N VAL A 88 -11.96 3.90 -5.25
CA VAL A 88 -11.85 5.27 -5.78
C VAL A 88 -10.58 5.42 -6.64
N PRO A 89 -10.59 6.33 -7.63
CA PRO A 89 -9.38 6.66 -8.38
C PRO A 89 -8.27 7.17 -7.46
N PHE A 90 -7.03 6.80 -7.75
CA PHE A 90 -5.85 7.29 -7.04
C PHE A 90 -5.00 8.20 -7.95
N LYS A 91 -4.31 9.16 -7.32
CA LYS A 91 -3.45 10.13 -8.04
C LYS A 91 -2.00 9.75 -7.86
N CYS A 92 -1.24 9.75 -8.95
CA CYS A 92 0.22 9.63 -8.87
C CYS A 92 0.82 10.73 -7.97
N PRO A 93 1.95 10.48 -7.30
CA PRO A 93 2.59 11.46 -6.45
C PRO A 93 2.89 12.76 -7.19
N LYS A 94 2.59 13.92 -6.58
CA LYS A 94 2.93 15.22 -7.18
C LYS A 94 4.43 15.49 -7.24
N LYS A 95 5.19 14.89 -6.32
CA LYS A 95 6.65 15.07 -6.22
C LYS A 95 7.33 14.12 -7.20
N LEU A 96 8.15 14.67 -8.10
CA LEU A 96 8.95 13.89 -9.03
C LEU A 96 9.90 12.92 -8.30
N ASN A 97 10.14 11.79 -8.91
CA ASN A 97 11.01 10.72 -8.39
C ASN A 97 10.55 10.18 -7.01
N LYS A 98 9.28 10.38 -6.66
CA LYS A 98 8.67 9.76 -5.50
C LYS A 98 7.76 8.65 -5.99
N TRP A 99 8.08 7.42 -5.61
CA TRP A 99 7.24 6.26 -5.88
C TRP A 99 6.30 6.05 -4.70
N GLU A 100 5.03 5.85 -4.99
CA GLU A 100 4.00 5.51 -4.01
C GLU A 100 3.26 4.25 -4.45
N GLN A 101 2.93 3.42 -3.47
CA GLN A 101 2.15 2.21 -3.70
C GLN A 101 0.67 2.51 -3.55
N PHE A 102 -0.11 1.98 -4.50
CA PHE A 102 -1.57 1.95 -4.43
C PHE A 102 -2.04 0.51 -4.51
N PHE A 103 -3.14 0.22 -3.84
CA PHE A 103 -3.68 -1.13 -3.80
C PHE A 103 -5.19 -1.14 -3.56
N VAL A 104 -5.80 -2.28 -3.86
CA VAL A 104 -7.19 -2.59 -3.59
C VAL A 104 -7.33 -4.06 -3.20
N LEU A 105 -8.31 -4.36 -2.37
CA LEU A 105 -8.73 -5.72 -2.10
C LEU A 105 -9.95 -6.05 -2.95
N TRP A 106 -9.96 -7.26 -3.49
CA TRP A 106 -11.06 -7.76 -4.27
C TRP A 106 -11.37 -9.21 -3.91
N ASN A 107 -12.64 -9.56 -3.77
CA ASN A 107 -13.08 -10.94 -3.56
C ASN A 107 -13.61 -11.53 -4.87
N SER A 108 -13.13 -12.72 -5.22
CA SER A 108 -13.47 -13.38 -6.47
C SER A 108 -14.91 -13.90 -6.51
N GLU A 109 -15.57 -14.02 -5.36
CA GLU A 109 -16.90 -14.62 -5.26
C GLU A 109 -16.96 -15.96 -6.04
N GLY A 110 -17.88 -16.11 -7.00
CA GLY A 110 -18.02 -17.30 -7.84
C GLY A 110 -17.13 -17.35 -9.09
N THR A 111 -16.25 -16.33 -9.30
CA THR A 111 -15.46 -16.18 -10.54
C THR A 111 -14.19 -17.02 -10.51
N GLU A 112 -13.79 -17.58 -11.65
CA GLU A 112 -12.56 -18.39 -11.82
C GLU A 112 -11.58 -17.80 -12.82
N GLU A 113 -12.05 -16.98 -13.76
CA GLU A 113 -11.21 -16.27 -14.74
C GLU A 113 -11.57 -14.80 -14.75
N ILE A 114 -10.56 -13.94 -14.72
CA ILE A 114 -10.72 -12.50 -14.69
C ILE A 114 -9.71 -11.81 -15.60
N GLU A 115 -10.06 -10.61 -16.01
CA GLU A 115 -9.13 -9.65 -16.58
C GLU A 115 -8.94 -8.51 -15.57
N ILE A 116 -7.72 -8.42 -15.02
CA ILE A 116 -7.31 -7.29 -14.17
C ILE A 116 -6.77 -6.17 -15.05
N ARG A 117 -7.09 -4.92 -14.70
CA ARG A 117 -6.67 -3.73 -15.44
C ARG A 117 -6.27 -2.61 -14.50
N ILE A 118 -5.34 -1.78 -14.97
CA ILE A 118 -5.10 -0.42 -14.47
C ILE A 118 -5.57 0.50 -15.59
N VAL A 119 -6.49 1.41 -15.27
CA VAL A 119 -7.10 2.31 -16.25
C VAL A 119 -6.83 3.75 -15.89
N SER A 120 -6.69 4.62 -16.90
CA SER A 120 -6.60 6.06 -16.73
C SER A 120 -7.99 6.65 -16.48
N GLN A 121 -8.06 7.61 -15.57
CA GLN A 121 -9.25 8.42 -15.29
C GLN A 121 -9.00 9.90 -15.64
N ASN A 122 -8.01 10.18 -16.47
CA ASN A 122 -7.71 11.53 -16.89
C ASN A 122 -8.56 11.91 -18.11
N PRO A 123 -9.31 13.03 -18.05
CA PRO A 123 -10.04 13.54 -19.21
C PRO A 123 -9.09 14.13 -20.26
N ASP A 124 -7.93 14.65 -19.83
CA ASP A 124 -6.95 15.35 -20.66
C ASP A 124 -5.61 14.61 -20.67
N TRP A 125 -4.88 14.76 -21.76
CA TRP A 125 -3.58 14.10 -22.00
C TRP A 125 -2.36 14.93 -21.59
N ASP A 126 -2.52 16.23 -21.35
CA ASP A 126 -1.39 17.15 -21.15
C ASP A 126 -0.79 17.01 -19.74
N GLY A 127 0.46 16.55 -19.70
CA GLY A 127 1.31 16.58 -18.51
C GLY A 127 1.06 15.48 -17.48
N ASN A 128 0.29 14.46 -17.82
CA ASN A 128 -0.02 13.35 -16.90
C ASN A 128 0.86 12.11 -17.12
N ASP A 129 2.12 12.31 -17.48
CA ASP A 129 3.08 11.24 -17.69
C ASP A 129 3.51 10.59 -16.37
N PHE A 130 3.57 9.27 -16.36
CA PHE A 130 3.86 8.53 -15.13
C PHE A 130 4.69 7.26 -15.36
N GLY A 131 5.33 6.82 -14.28
CA GLY A 131 5.94 5.51 -14.20
C GLY A 131 5.00 4.52 -13.50
N LEU A 132 5.00 3.28 -13.95
CA LEU A 132 4.26 2.17 -13.37
C LEU A 132 5.21 1.00 -13.13
N ASP A 133 5.24 0.48 -11.92
CA ASP A 133 6.15 -0.58 -11.49
C ASP A 133 5.47 -1.56 -10.53
N ARG A 134 6.09 -2.73 -10.35
CA ARG A 134 5.72 -3.73 -9.34
C ARG A 134 4.21 -3.99 -9.29
N ILE A 135 3.60 -4.22 -10.46
CA ILE A 135 2.21 -4.66 -10.53
C ILE A 135 2.13 -6.05 -9.92
N LYS A 136 1.32 -6.20 -8.87
CA LYS A 136 1.16 -7.45 -8.15
C LYS A 136 -0.31 -7.80 -7.99
N PHE A 137 -0.62 -9.07 -8.20
CA PHE A 137 -1.91 -9.64 -7.89
C PHE A 137 -1.70 -11.01 -7.26
N TYR A 138 -2.11 -11.18 -6.02
CA TYR A 138 -1.92 -12.44 -5.29
C TYR A 138 -3.03 -12.69 -4.28
N GLU A 139 -3.21 -13.97 -3.97
CA GLU A 139 -4.16 -14.43 -2.96
C GLU A 139 -3.76 -13.96 -1.57
N CYS A 140 -4.67 -13.29 -0.88
CA CYS A 140 -4.48 -12.96 0.52
C CYS A 140 -4.63 -14.23 1.36
N GLN A 141 -3.62 -14.56 2.15
CA GLN A 141 -3.76 -15.60 3.15
C GLN A 141 -4.76 -15.13 4.22
N GLU A 142 -5.73 -15.97 4.57
CA GLU A 142 -6.62 -15.67 5.69
C GLU A 142 -5.81 -15.64 6.99
N VAL A 143 -5.58 -14.46 7.52
CA VAL A 143 -5.04 -14.28 8.86
C VAL A 143 -6.22 -14.00 9.78
N LYS A 144 -6.57 -14.95 10.64
CA LYS A 144 -7.62 -14.73 11.63
C LYS A 144 -7.02 -14.09 12.89
N LEU A 145 -7.32 -12.84 13.11
CA LEU A 145 -6.98 -12.16 14.36
C LEU A 145 -7.79 -12.77 15.51
N LYS A 146 -7.11 -13.25 16.53
CA LYS A 146 -7.75 -13.64 17.78
C LYS A 146 -7.98 -12.40 18.64
N ILE A 147 -9.05 -11.67 18.35
CA ILE A 147 -9.42 -10.45 19.05
C ILE A 147 -10.12 -10.83 20.35
N VAL A 148 -9.59 -10.37 21.46
CA VAL A 148 -10.18 -10.49 22.81
C VAL A 148 -10.33 -9.06 23.34
N GLU A 149 -11.55 -8.65 23.66
CA GLU A 149 -11.81 -7.32 24.21
C GLU A 149 -11.00 -7.09 25.50
N ASP A 150 -10.61 -5.85 25.74
CA ASP A 150 -9.82 -5.41 26.88
C ASP A 150 -8.43 -6.09 27.02
N LYS A 151 -7.93 -6.76 25.97
CA LYS A 151 -6.59 -7.34 25.95
C LYS A 151 -5.81 -6.86 24.73
N PRO A 152 -4.48 -6.65 24.86
CA PRO A 152 -3.63 -6.35 23.74
C PRO A 152 -3.63 -7.48 22.71
N VAL A 153 -3.81 -7.13 21.45
CA VAL A 153 -3.70 -8.02 20.31
C VAL A 153 -2.47 -7.62 19.50
N VAL A 154 -1.45 -8.46 19.54
CA VAL A 154 -0.22 -8.22 18.78
C VAL A 154 -0.46 -8.48 17.29
N LEU A 155 -0.15 -7.51 16.47
CA LEU A 155 -0.12 -7.63 15.00
C LEU A 155 1.18 -8.33 14.60
N ARG A 156 1.16 -9.66 14.52
CA ARG A 156 2.37 -10.51 14.41
C ARG A 156 3.03 -10.45 13.04
N ASN A 157 2.25 -10.19 12.01
CA ASN A 157 2.71 -10.15 10.64
C ASN A 157 2.83 -8.70 10.12
N VAL A 158 2.66 -7.69 10.98
CA VAL A 158 2.88 -6.30 10.63
C VAL A 158 4.36 -5.99 10.75
N LEU A 159 5.03 -6.04 9.61
CA LEU A 159 6.47 -5.86 9.47
C LEU A 159 6.78 -4.50 8.82
N PHE A 160 7.93 -3.97 9.16
CA PHE A 160 8.45 -2.70 8.64
C PHE A 160 9.87 -2.91 8.11
N ASP A 161 10.29 -2.07 7.19
CA ASP A 161 11.70 -1.98 6.83
C ASP A 161 12.57 -1.60 8.03
N THR A 162 13.86 -1.95 7.97
CA THR A 162 14.81 -1.64 9.03
C THR A 162 14.88 -0.13 9.27
N ASN A 163 14.74 0.30 10.53
CA ASN A 163 14.69 1.70 10.94
C ASN A 163 13.63 2.54 10.20
N SER A 164 12.56 1.93 9.73
CA SER A 164 11.51 2.55 8.94
C SER A 164 10.15 2.31 9.58
N ALA A 165 9.18 3.15 9.22
CA ALA A 165 7.77 2.97 9.50
C ALA A 165 6.96 2.62 8.24
N VAL A 166 7.63 2.30 7.13
CA VAL A 166 6.97 1.80 5.91
C VAL A 166 6.51 0.37 6.15
N ILE A 167 5.21 0.15 6.06
CA ILE A 167 4.59 -1.17 6.24
C ILE A 167 4.92 -2.03 5.02
N LEU A 168 5.44 -3.24 5.26
CA LEU A 168 5.71 -4.19 4.19
C LEU A 168 4.41 -4.83 3.67
N GLU A 169 4.38 -5.17 2.38
CA GLU A 169 3.21 -5.76 1.71
C GLU A 169 2.69 -7.03 2.41
N SER A 170 3.60 -7.85 2.92
CA SER A 170 3.24 -9.06 3.68
C SER A 170 2.36 -8.80 4.90
N SER A 171 2.36 -7.56 5.40
CA SER A 171 1.58 -7.12 6.56
C SER A 171 0.11 -6.86 6.24
N PHE A 172 -0.22 -6.62 4.99
CA PHE A 172 -1.55 -6.15 4.61
C PHE A 172 -2.65 -7.16 4.86
N SER A 173 -2.36 -8.47 4.80
CA SER A 173 -3.35 -9.50 5.11
C SER A 173 -3.89 -9.37 6.55
N GLU A 174 -3.01 -9.15 7.54
CA GLU A 174 -3.40 -9.00 8.94
C GLU A 174 -4.10 -7.65 9.19
N LEU A 175 -3.59 -6.58 8.59
CA LEU A 175 -4.23 -5.26 8.68
C LEU A 175 -5.62 -5.24 8.05
N ASN A 176 -5.83 -5.96 6.96
CA ASN A 176 -7.13 -6.08 6.31
C ASN A 176 -8.14 -6.86 7.14
N GLU A 177 -7.70 -7.87 7.88
CA GLU A 177 -8.57 -8.56 8.84
C GLU A 177 -9.03 -7.59 9.93
N LEU A 178 -8.13 -6.71 10.42
CA LEU A 178 -8.49 -5.65 11.38
C LEU A 178 -9.45 -4.63 10.76
N VAL A 179 -9.22 -4.20 9.51
CA VAL A 179 -10.17 -3.34 8.76
C VAL A 179 -11.54 -3.99 8.68
N GLY A 180 -11.60 -5.26 8.28
CA GLY A 180 -12.85 -6.02 8.21
C GLY A 180 -13.57 -6.11 9.55
N TYR A 181 -12.82 -6.36 10.64
CA TYR A 181 -13.37 -6.36 11.98
C TYR A 181 -13.98 -4.99 12.35
N LEU A 182 -13.25 -3.91 12.15
CA LEU A 182 -13.70 -2.56 12.50
C LEU A 182 -14.88 -2.08 11.64
N LYS A 183 -14.96 -2.50 10.38
CA LYS A 183 -16.12 -2.23 9.50
C LYS A 183 -17.39 -2.95 9.96
N ARG A 184 -17.26 -4.18 10.47
CA ARG A 184 -18.38 -4.96 11.02
C ARG A 184 -18.81 -4.46 12.43
N ASN A 185 -17.89 -3.85 13.18
CA ASN A 185 -18.11 -3.39 14.56
C ASN A 185 -17.89 -1.86 14.63
N LYS A 186 -18.86 -1.10 14.12
CA LYS A 186 -18.73 0.36 13.94
C LYS A 186 -18.68 1.15 15.26
N ASP A 187 -19.17 0.57 16.34
CA ASP A 187 -19.15 1.13 17.70
C ASP A 187 -17.80 0.97 18.41
N LYS A 188 -16.96 0.07 17.94
CA LYS A 188 -15.66 -0.20 18.57
C LYS A 188 -14.62 0.84 18.19
N LYS A 189 -13.83 1.24 19.19
CA LYS A 189 -12.62 2.06 19.04
C LYS A 189 -11.39 1.22 19.38
N ILE A 190 -10.22 1.64 18.92
CA ILE A 190 -8.96 0.96 19.20
C ILE A 190 -7.85 1.94 19.59
N ASP A 191 -6.99 1.51 20.50
CA ASP A 191 -5.72 2.15 20.82
C ASP A 191 -4.59 1.33 20.21
N ILE A 192 -3.81 1.94 19.31
CA ILE A 192 -2.69 1.31 18.61
C ILE A 192 -1.41 1.71 19.32
N SER A 193 -0.61 0.72 19.72
CA SER A 193 0.65 0.89 20.44
C SER A 193 1.83 0.37 19.62
N GLY A 194 2.85 1.22 19.43
CA GLY A 194 4.10 0.84 18.79
C GLY A 194 5.21 0.63 19.83
N HIS A 195 6.09 -0.35 19.59
CA HIS A 195 7.19 -0.71 20.49
C HIS A 195 8.47 -1.00 19.70
N THR A 196 9.63 -0.79 20.35
CA THR A 196 10.95 -1.18 19.86
C THR A 196 11.62 -2.15 20.85
N ASP A 197 12.74 -2.71 20.44
CA ASP A 197 13.73 -3.24 21.36
C ASP A 197 14.61 -2.10 21.93
N ASN A 198 15.61 -2.45 22.74
CA ASN A 198 16.52 -1.49 23.38
C ASN A 198 17.74 -1.12 22.51
N VAL A 199 17.73 -1.40 21.22
CA VAL A 199 18.83 -1.03 20.33
C VAL A 199 18.63 0.40 19.83
N GLY A 200 19.56 1.28 20.14
CA GLY A 200 19.52 2.69 19.75
C GLY A 200 19.39 3.62 20.96
N SER A 201 19.01 4.86 20.73
CA SER A 201 18.70 5.81 21.81
C SER A 201 17.19 5.84 22.07
N ASP A 202 16.81 6.11 23.32
CA ASP A 202 15.42 6.22 23.77
C ASP A 202 14.63 7.18 22.87
N ALA A 203 15.23 8.34 22.55
CA ALA A 203 14.59 9.33 21.68
C ALA A 203 14.36 8.82 20.25
N ALA A 204 15.28 8.02 19.69
CA ALA A 204 15.12 7.41 18.38
C ALA A 204 14.07 6.30 18.43
N ASN A 205 14.08 5.47 19.46
CA ASN A 205 13.11 4.39 19.69
C ASN A 205 11.70 4.95 19.91
N GLN A 206 11.56 6.02 20.68
CA GLN A 206 10.28 6.72 20.85
C GLN A 206 9.75 7.22 19.51
N LYS A 207 10.56 7.93 18.73
CA LYS A 207 10.16 8.45 17.43
C LYS A 207 9.79 7.36 16.44
N LEU A 208 10.55 6.25 16.42
CA LEU A 208 10.30 5.12 15.50
C LEU A 208 9.00 4.39 15.85
N SER A 209 8.76 4.13 17.14
CA SER A 209 7.53 3.47 17.60
C SER A 209 6.29 4.32 17.34
N ASP A 210 6.35 5.64 17.57
CA ASP A 210 5.29 6.59 17.22
C ASP A 210 4.99 6.56 15.71
N ALA A 211 6.02 6.61 14.89
CA ALA A 211 5.87 6.58 13.44
C ALA A 211 5.21 5.27 12.96
N ARG A 212 5.57 4.13 13.55
CA ARG A 212 5.00 2.81 13.21
C ARG A 212 3.52 2.71 13.61
N ALA A 213 3.15 3.14 14.81
CA ALA A 213 1.77 3.18 15.26
C ALA A 213 0.91 4.07 14.34
N LYS A 214 1.42 5.25 13.97
CA LYS A 214 0.77 6.16 13.02
C LYS A 214 0.65 5.60 11.62
N SER A 215 1.62 4.82 11.14
CA SER A 215 1.53 4.17 9.83
C SER A 215 0.40 3.14 9.79
N VAL A 216 0.23 2.35 10.86
CA VAL A 216 -0.91 1.42 10.99
C VAL A 216 -2.23 2.19 11.01
N MET A 217 -2.34 3.25 11.81
CA MET A 217 -3.53 4.10 11.84
C MET A 217 -3.85 4.70 10.46
N SER A 218 -2.84 5.23 9.77
CA SER A 218 -3.00 5.81 8.42
C SER A 218 -3.48 4.75 7.42
N TYR A 219 -2.98 3.52 7.52
CA TYR A 219 -3.46 2.40 6.72
C TYR A 219 -4.96 2.15 6.95
N LEU A 220 -5.41 2.10 8.19
CA LEU A 220 -6.81 1.88 8.56
C LEU A 220 -7.71 3.03 8.05
N VAL A 221 -7.25 4.29 8.16
CA VAL A 221 -7.97 5.46 7.63
C VAL A 221 -8.12 5.38 6.12
N THR A 222 -7.05 5.06 5.40
CA THR A 222 -7.07 4.89 3.94
C THR A 222 -8.05 3.79 3.51
N ASN A 223 -8.26 2.78 4.38
CA ASN A 223 -9.22 1.71 4.16
C ASN A 223 -10.63 1.98 4.73
N GLY A 224 -10.95 3.25 5.03
CA GLY A 224 -12.28 3.71 5.36
C GLY A 224 -12.69 3.54 6.82
N ILE A 225 -11.73 3.43 7.74
CA ILE A 225 -11.99 3.52 9.18
C ILE A 225 -11.86 4.99 9.60
N GLU A 226 -12.85 5.50 10.33
CA GLU A 226 -12.84 6.88 10.82
C GLU A 226 -11.70 7.12 11.80
N GLU A 227 -10.91 8.16 11.61
CA GLU A 227 -9.76 8.52 12.45
C GLU A 227 -10.14 8.70 13.92
N THR A 228 -11.34 9.26 14.18
CA THR A 228 -11.89 9.48 15.53
C THR A 228 -12.14 8.21 16.34
N ARG A 229 -12.06 7.05 15.71
CA ARG A 229 -12.19 5.73 16.34
C ARG A 229 -10.86 5.15 16.78
N MET A 230 -9.75 5.87 16.58
CA MET A 230 -8.42 5.33 16.80
C MET A 230 -7.53 6.33 17.52
N THR A 231 -6.66 5.80 18.39
CA THR A 231 -5.47 6.51 18.86
C THR A 231 -4.21 5.74 18.45
N ALA A 232 -3.09 6.43 18.29
CA ALA A 232 -1.81 5.81 17.92
C ALA A 232 -0.68 6.42 18.73
N ILE A 233 -0.02 5.61 19.56
CA ILE A 233 1.03 6.04 20.50
C ILE A 233 2.21 5.09 20.43
N GLY A 234 3.42 5.63 20.36
CA GLY A 234 4.66 4.88 20.55
C GLY A 234 5.08 4.85 22.01
N PHE A 235 5.65 3.76 22.44
CA PHE A 235 6.22 3.57 23.78
C PHE A 235 7.73 3.30 23.74
N GLY A 236 8.38 3.45 22.57
CA GLY A 236 9.80 3.14 22.45
C GLY A 236 10.09 1.74 23.00
N GLU A 237 11.11 1.63 23.83
CA GLU A 237 11.55 0.43 24.50
C GLU A 237 11.00 0.25 25.92
N GLU A 238 10.14 1.19 26.41
CA GLU A 238 9.70 1.24 27.81
C GLU A 238 8.80 0.07 28.23
N LYS A 239 8.16 -0.62 27.28
CA LYS A 239 7.22 -1.71 27.56
C LYS A 239 7.64 -3.01 26.89
N PRO A 240 8.76 -3.63 27.31
CA PRO A 240 9.20 -4.91 26.77
C PRO A 240 8.23 -6.03 27.20
N VAL A 241 8.03 -7.00 26.29
CA VAL A 241 7.24 -8.24 26.58
C VAL A 241 8.15 -9.45 26.72
N ASP A 242 9.43 -9.30 26.39
CA ASP A 242 10.45 -10.35 26.56
C ASP A 242 11.82 -9.71 26.81
N SER A 243 12.84 -10.51 27.18
CA SER A 243 14.19 -10.02 27.44
C SER A 243 14.81 -9.38 26.18
N ASN A 244 15.42 -8.21 26.37
CA ASN A 244 16.22 -7.56 25.32
C ASN A 244 17.62 -8.20 25.14
N ASP A 245 18.04 -9.12 26.00
CA ASP A 245 19.37 -9.75 25.93
C ASP A 245 19.45 -10.79 24.81
N THR A 246 18.32 -11.39 24.43
CA THR A 246 18.24 -12.40 23.38
C THR A 246 17.76 -11.80 22.06
N PHE A 247 18.16 -12.39 20.93
CA PHE A 247 17.66 -11.99 19.61
C PHE A 247 16.14 -12.20 19.51
N GLU A 248 15.64 -13.33 19.97
CA GLU A 248 14.23 -13.72 19.96
C GLU A 248 13.39 -12.77 20.82
N GLY A 249 13.90 -12.39 22.00
CA GLY A 249 13.21 -11.45 22.88
C GLY A 249 13.12 -10.05 22.25
N ARG A 250 14.22 -9.55 21.68
CA ARG A 250 14.20 -8.29 20.95
C ARG A 250 13.22 -8.34 19.75
N GLN A 251 13.14 -9.47 19.05
CA GLN A 251 12.18 -9.62 17.95
C GLN A 251 10.73 -9.50 18.43
N LYS A 252 10.39 -10.06 19.60
CA LYS A 252 9.06 -9.92 20.21
C LYS A 252 8.79 -8.49 20.69
N ASN A 253 9.82 -7.78 21.15
CA ASN A 253 9.70 -6.40 21.61
C ASN A 253 9.44 -5.43 20.44
N ARG A 254 9.99 -5.67 19.26
CA ARG A 254 9.70 -4.91 18.03
C ARG A 254 8.33 -5.29 17.49
N ARG A 255 7.26 -4.71 18.01
CA ARG A 255 5.89 -5.02 17.68
C ARG A 255 4.99 -3.79 17.55
N VAL A 256 3.88 -3.97 16.89
CA VAL A 256 2.70 -3.12 17.00
C VAL A 256 1.56 -3.97 17.57
N GLU A 257 0.82 -3.43 18.49
CA GLU A 257 -0.35 -4.07 19.07
C GLU A 257 -1.51 -3.09 19.14
N PHE A 258 -2.74 -3.60 19.31
CA PHE A 258 -3.90 -2.76 19.56
C PHE A 258 -4.77 -3.34 20.67
N ILE A 259 -5.53 -2.48 21.33
CA ILE A 259 -6.55 -2.85 22.31
C ILE A 259 -7.87 -2.26 21.82
N ILE A 260 -8.94 -3.06 21.93
CA ILE A 260 -10.29 -2.55 21.69
C ILE A 260 -10.73 -1.80 22.96
N VAL A 261 -11.11 -0.54 22.76
CA VAL A 261 -11.64 0.32 23.81
C VAL A 261 -13.13 0.60 23.56
N LYS A 262 -13.85 0.82 24.65
CA LYS A 262 -15.31 1.08 24.61
C LYS A 262 -15.64 2.50 24.18
#